data_14d243a35f48d9602b4c6ee5bbe2a9d8
#
_entry.id   14d243a35f48d9602b4c6ee5bbe2a9d8
#
_cell.length_a   1.000
_cell.length_b   1.000
_cell.length_c   1.000
_cell.angle_alpha   90.00
_cell.angle_beta   90.00
_cell.angle_gamma   90.00
#
_symmetry.space_group_name_H-M   'P 1'
#
loop_
_entity.id
_entity.type
_entity.pdbx_description
1 polymer ?
#
loop_
_entity_poly.entity_id
_entity_poly.type
_entity_poly.pdbx_seq_one_letter_code
_entity_poly.pdbx_strand_id
1 'polypeptide(L)'
;MNRIDKKFKADKKLLSIYFSAGHPKLDDTLPILEKLQSSGVDMVEIGLPFSDPLADGPTIQKSSTQALRNGMTTQKLFSQLENVREKIKIPLVIMGYLNPMMQYGIEKFCQNCQKIGIDGLIIPDLPVDVYHENYQSLFEKYGLYNMFLITPQLSLIHISEPTRQVLI
;
A
#
# COMPACT_ATOMS: atom_id res chain seq x y z
N MET A 1 -13.80 -7.43 -9.94
CA MET A 1 -13.75 -7.88 -8.52
C MET A 1 -12.28 -7.86 -8.11
N ASN A 2 -11.93 -7.05 -7.12
CA ASN A 2 -10.57 -6.87 -6.62
C ASN A 2 -10.05 -8.17 -5.97
N ARG A 3 -8.71 -8.37 -5.92
CA ARG A 3 -8.10 -9.55 -5.29
C ARG A 3 -8.31 -9.56 -3.77
N ILE A 4 -8.38 -8.38 -3.16
CA ILE A 4 -8.72 -8.20 -1.74
C ILE A 4 -10.08 -8.81 -1.46
N ASP A 5 -11.14 -8.47 -2.24
CA ASP A 5 -12.49 -9.04 -2.06
C ASP A 5 -12.49 -10.57 -2.08
N LYS A 6 -11.71 -11.15 -3.00
CA LYS A 6 -11.63 -12.62 -3.12
C LYS A 6 -11.03 -13.26 -1.86
N LYS A 7 -10.06 -12.60 -1.24
CA LYS A 7 -9.43 -13.09 -0.01
C LYS A 7 -10.38 -12.98 1.18
N PHE A 8 -11.06 -11.84 1.34
CA PHE A 8 -11.99 -11.61 2.45
C PHE A 8 -13.30 -12.43 2.37
N LYS A 9 -13.65 -12.95 1.18
CA LYS A 9 -14.78 -13.90 1.06
C LYS A 9 -14.48 -15.30 1.59
N ALA A 10 -13.22 -15.65 1.73
CA ALA A 10 -12.83 -16.90 2.35
C ALA A 10 -13.00 -16.76 3.87
N ASP A 11 -13.80 -17.66 4.49
CA ASP A 11 -14.01 -17.68 5.94
C ASP A 11 -12.76 -18.24 6.66
N LYS A 12 -11.69 -17.45 6.65
CA LYS A 12 -10.43 -17.78 7.31
C LYS A 12 -9.69 -16.53 7.76
N LYS A 13 -8.85 -16.68 8.77
CA LYS A 13 -7.90 -15.63 9.16
C LYS A 13 -6.90 -15.39 8.02
N LEU A 14 -6.65 -14.12 7.71
CA LEU A 14 -5.70 -13.69 6.68
C LEU A 14 -4.41 -13.17 7.33
N LEU A 15 -3.27 -13.49 6.71
CA LEU A 15 -1.98 -12.95 7.10
C LEU A 15 -1.55 -11.89 6.08
N SER A 16 -1.45 -10.64 6.54
CA SER A 16 -0.81 -9.55 5.80
C SER A 16 0.59 -9.29 6.35
N ILE A 17 1.56 -9.07 5.47
CA ILE A 17 2.94 -8.76 5.85
C ILE A 17 3.39 -7.47 5.17
N TYR A 18 3.90 -6.54 6.00
CA TYR A 18 4.55 -5.31 5.55
C TYR A 18 6.06 -5.51 5.34
N PHE A 19 6.61 -4.86 4.32
CA PHE A 19 8.06 -4.66 4.17
C PHE A 19 8.36 -3.35 3.43
N SER A 20 9.52 -2.74 3.70
CA SER A 20 9.97 -1.52 3.00
C SER A 20 10.60 -1.88 1.65
N ALA A 21 10.07 -1.35 0.54
CA ALA A 21 10.65 -1.53 -0.79
C ALA A 21 12.08 -0.97 -0.85
N GLY A 22 13.00 -1.73 -1.47
CA GLY A 22 14.42 -1.34 -1.56
C GLY A 22 15.23 -1.59 -0.29
N HIS A 23 14.70 -2.35 0.69
CA HIS A 23 15.39 -2.81 1.87
C HIS A 23 15.37 -4.35 1.94
N PRO A 24 16.47 -5.03 2.35
CA PRO A 24 17.79 -4.47 2.70
C PRO A 24 18.61 -3.94 1.52
N LYS A 25 18.39 -4.43 0.29
CA LYS A 25 19.03 -3.96 -0.95
C LYS A 25 17.99 -3.41 -1.91
N LEU A 26 18.44 -2.53 -2.82
CA LEU A 26 17.56 -1.85 -3.77
C LEU A 26 16.68 -2.81 -4.57
N ASP A 27 17.23 -3.90 -5.06
CA ASP A 27 16.54 -4.83 -5.97
C ASP A 27 15.87 -6.03 -5.25
N ASP A 28 15.81 -6.01 -3.91
CA ASP A 28 15.20 -7.12 -3.14
C ASP A 28 13.66 -7.09 -3.14
N THR A 29 13.01 -6.04 -3.68
CA THR A 29 11.54 -5.89 -3.65
C THR A 29 10.83 -7.10 -4.24
N LEU A 30 11.16 -7.49 -5.48
CA LEU A 30 10.50 -8.61 -6.15
C LEU A 30 10.87 -9.98 -5.53
N PRO A 31 12.13 -10.29 -5.22
CA PRO A 31 12.50 -11.50 -4.47
C PRO A 31 11.75 -11.68 -3.15
N ILE A 32 11.56 -10.60 -2.38
CA ILE A 32 10.80 -10.64 -1.13
C ILE A 32 9.33 -11.00 -1.39
N LEU A 33 8.68 -10.37 -2.38
CA LEU A 33 7.31 -10.67 -2.77
C LEU A 33 7.14 -12.15 -3.16
N GLU A 34 8.04 -12.68 -3.98
CA GLU A 34 8.03 -14.09 -4.40
C GLU A 34 8.15 -15.02 -3.19
N LYS A 35 9.05 -14.69 -2.25
CA LYS A 35 9.25 -15.48 -1.03
C LYS A 35 8.05 -15.43 -0.09
N LEU A 36 7.48 -14.25 0.15
CA LEU A 36 6.28 -14.10 0.97
C LEU A 36 5.11 -14.89 0.40
N GLN A 37 4.85 -14.79 -0.90
CA GLN A 37 3.79 -15.57 -1.55
C GLN A 37 4.04 -17.08 -1.41
N SER A 38 5.26 -17.55 -1.68
CA SER A 38 5.59 -18.99 -1.56
C SER A 38 5.53 -19.51 -0.13
N SER A 39 5.63 -18.62 0.86
CA SER A 39 5.47 -18.94 2.29
C SER A 39 4.01 -18.92 2.77
N GLY A 40 3.04 -18.70 1.87
CA GLY A 40 1.62 -18.75 2.20
C GLY A 40 1.02 -17.47 2.76
N VAL A 41 1.70 -16.33 2.62
CA VAL A 41 1.16 -15.01 2.97
C VAL A 41 -0.05 -14.69 2.09
N ASP A 42 -1.11 -14.15 2.68
CA ASP A 42 -2.37 -13.89 1.98
C ASP A 42 -2.40 -12.53 1.27
N MET A 43 -1.73 -11.53 1.81
CA MET A 43 -1.64 -10.15 1.29
C MET A 43 -0.30 -9.54 1.67
N VAL A 44 0.21 -8.63 0.85
CA VAL A 44 1.46 -7.93 1.14
C VAL A 44 1.28 -6.43 1.04
N GLU A 45 1.82 -5.73 2.03
CA GLU A 45 1.90 -4.29 2.12
C GLU A 45 3.31 -3.83 1.75
N ILE A 46 3.44 -3.19 0.59
CA ILE A 46 4.72 -2.69 0.07
C ILE A 46 4.91 -1.27 0.58
N GLY A 47 5.81 -1.07 1.52
CA GLY A 47 6.14 0.24 2.05
C GLY A 47 6.90 1.09 1.04
N LEU A 48 6.32 2.23 0.64
CA LEU A 48 7.01 3.26 -0.13
C LEU A 48 7.85 4.12 0.82
N PRO A 49 9.20 4.09 0.74
CA PRO A 49 10.05 4.81 1.67
C PRO A 49 9.84 6.33 1.59
N PHE A 50 9.88 6.97 2.75
CA PHE A 50 9.76 8.42 2.90
C PHE A 50 10.78 8.96 3.91
N SER A 51 11.26 10.19 3.72
CA SER A 51 12.29 10.82 4.57
C SER A 51 11.79 11.20 5.96
N ASP A 52 10.49 11.56 6.06
CA ASP A 52 9.89 12.14 7.25
C ASP A 52 8.68 11.33 7.76
N PRO A 53 8.86 10.04 8.11
CA PRO A 53 7.77 9.10 8.38
C PRO A 53 7.25 9.26 9.83
N LEU A 54 6.49 10.30 10.12
CA LEU A 54 6.03 10.67 11.46
C LEU A 54 5.12 9.64 12.14
N ALA A 55 4.41 8.84 11.35
CA ALA A 55 3.51 7.80 11.87
C ALA A 55 4.23 6.46 12.15
N ASP A 56 5.47 6.30 11.67
CA ASP A 56 6.19 5.03 11.76
C ASP A 56 7.04 4.90 13.03
N GLY A 57 7.14 3.68 13.53
CA GLY A 57 8.06 3.34 14.61
C GLY A 57 9.53 3.27 14.14
N PRO A 58 10.49 3.25 15.10
CA PRO A 58 11.92 3.36 14.78
C PRO A 58 12.45 2.27 13.86
N THR A 59 11.90 1.07 13.89
CA THR A 59 12.29 -0.04 12.99
C THR A 59 11.95 0.28 11.54
N ILE A 60 10.73 0.74 11.29
CA ILE A 60 10.28 1.12 9.94
C ILE A 60 11.03 2.36 9.45
N GLN A 61 11.22 3.37 10.31
CA GLN A 61 12.04 4.54 9.97
C GLN A 61 13.45 4.15 9.52
N LYS A 62 14.08 3.21 10.23
CA LYS A 62 15.41 2.72 9.90
C LYS A 62 15.45 2.00 8.54
N SER A 63 14.49 1.12 8.27
CA SER A 63 14.40 0.42 6.98
C SER A 63 14.09 1.37 5.82
N SER A 64 13.21 2.35 6.04
CA SER A 64 12.89 3.41 5.07
C SER A 64 14.12 4.27 4.75
N THR A 65 14.85 4.73 5.77
CA THR A 65 16.10 5.49 5.60
C THR A 65 17.12 4.69 4.79
N GLN A 66 17.29 3.39 5.09
CA GLN A 66 18.22 2.55 4.34
C GLN A 66 17.78 2.38 2.89
N ALA A 67 16.48 2.17 2.64
CA ALA A 67 15.94 2.04 1.28
C ALA A 67 16.16 3.32 0.43
N LEU A 68 15.98 4.50 1.04
CA LEU A 68 16.28 5.78 0.37
C LEU A 68 17.78 5.91 0.06
N ARG A 69 18.66 5.52 0.99
CA ARG A 69 20.12 5.48 0.75
C ARG A 69 20.50 4.50 -0.36
N ASN A 70 19.78 3.41 -0.50
CA ASN A 70 19.95 2.45 -1.59
C ASN A 70 19.48 3.01 -2.95
N GLY A 71 18.80 4.17 -2.97
CA GLY A 71 18.30 4.81 -4.19
C GLY A 71 16.85 4.47 -4.54
N MET A 72 16.05 3.97 -3.58
CA MET A 72 14.62 3.75 -3.83
C MET A 72 13.88 5.07 -4.01
N THR A 73 13.02 5.10 -5.01
CA THR A 73 12.11 6.20 -5.34
C THR A 73 10.78 5.63 -5.81
N THR A 74 9.72 6.45 -5.84
CA THR A 74 8.42 6.06 -6.40
C THR A 74 8.55 5.53 -7.84
N GLN A 75 9.33 6.22 -8.67
CA GLN A 75 9.59 5.79 -10.06
C GLN A 75 10.31 4.44 -10.12
N LYS A 76 11.31 4.23 -9.26
CA LYS A 76 12.08 2.97 -9.20
C LYS A 76 11.20 1.81 -8.75
N LEU A 77 10.33 2.04 -7.75
CA LEU A 77 9.37 1.04 -7.29
C LEU A 77 8.44 0.60 -8.44
N PHE A 78 7.82 1.53 -9.15
CA PHE A 78 6.96 1.18 -10.29
C PHE A 78 7.71 0.42 -11.38
N SER A 79 8.97 0.80 -11.66
CA SER A 79 9.81 0.08 -12.62
C SER A 79 10.09 -1.38 -12.18
N GLN A 80 10.37 -1.60 -10.90
CA GLN A 80 10.58 -2.94 -10.37
C GLN A 80 9.32 -3.81 -10.41
N LEU A 81 8.15 -3.20 -10.30
CA LEU A 81 6.87 -3.90 -10.25
C LEU A 81 6.19 -4.03 -11.63
N GLU A 82 6.81 -3.58 -12.73
CA GLU A 82 6.15 -3.51 -14.05
C GLU A 82 5.52 -4.84 -14.48
N ASN A 83 6.19 -5.97 -14.26
CA ASN A 83 5.69 -7.30 -14.60
C ASN A 83 5.38 -8.16 -13.37
N VAL A 84 5.12 -7.54 -12.23
CA VAL A 84 4.92 -8.25 -10.95
C VAL A 84 3.81 -9.30 -11.03
N ARG A 85 2.77 -9.06 -11.83
CA ARG A 85 1.60 -9.95 -11.95
C ARG A 85 1.83 -11.22 -12.76
N GLU A 86 2.93 -11.34 -13.46
CA GLU A 86 3.34 -12.61 -14.05
C GLU A 86 3.63 -13.64 -12.96
N LYS A 87 4.24 -13.20 -11.85
CA LYS A 87 4.69 -14.04 -10.75
C LYS A 87 3.81 -13.98 -9.51
N ILE A 88 3.32 -12.81 -9.13
CA ILE A 88 2.59 -12.56 -7.88
C ILE A 88 1.07 -12.53 -8.12
N LYS A 89 0.34 -13.42 -7.45
CA LYS A 89 -1.11 -13.58 -7.58
C LYS A 89 -1.90 -13.09 -6.36
N ILE A 90 -1.24 -12.94 -5.21
CA ILE A 90 -1.86 -12.42 -3.99
C ILE A 90 -2.11 -10.91 -4.08
N PRO A 91 -3.04 -10.34 -3.29
CA PRO A 91 -3.24 -8.90 -3.18
C PRO A 91 -1.95 -8.16 -2.82
N LEU A 92 -1.73 -7.04 -3.49
CA LEU A 92 -0.63 -6.12 -3.23
C LEU A 92 -1.20 -4.75 -2.90
N VAL A 93 -0.76 -4.20 -1.79
CA VAL A 93 -1.12 -2.87 -1.30
C VAL A 93 0.14 -2.04 -1.23
N ILE A 94 0.11 -0.78 -1.69
CA ILE A 94 1.19 0.15 -1.42
C ILE A 94 0.83 0.95 -0.17
N MET A 95 1.73 0.91 0.83
CA MET A 95 1.63 1.74 2.02
C MET A 95 2.66 2.87 1.94
N GLY A 96 2.21 4.12 2.05
CA GLY A 96 3.10 5.28 1.99
C GLY A 96 2.38 6.58 2.30
N TYR A 97 3.14 7.63 2.49
CA TYR A 97 2.64 8.95 2.82
C TYR A 97 2.09 9.69 1.59
N LEU A 98 1.15 10.61 1.81
CA LEU A 98 0.49 11.35 0.74
C LEU A 98 1.46 12.23 -0.04
N ASN A 99 2.41 12.89 0.64
CA ASN A 99 3.33 13.83 0.01
C ASN A 99 4.16 13.22 -1.15
N PRO A 100 4.85 12.07 -1.01
CA PRO A 100 5.52 11.43 -2.15
C PRO A 100 4.60 11.11 -3.33
N MET A 101 3.34 10.73 -3.04
CA MET A 101 2.35 10.44 -4.08
C MET A 101 1.92 11.71 -4.81
N MET A 102 1.73 12.83 -4.09
CA MET A 102 1.42 14.13 -4.67
C MET A 102 2.58 14.66 -5.52
N GLN A 103 3.82 14.55 -5.04
CA GLN A 103 5.01 14.97 -5.80
C GLN A 103 5.20 14.17 -7.09
N TYR A 104 4.84 12.89 -7.08
CA TYR A 104 4.85 12.04 -8.28
C TYR A 104 3.72 12.41 -9.25
N GLY A 105 2.66 13.03 -8.75
CA GLY A 105 1.39 13.29 -9.40
C GLY A 105 0.38 12.19 -9.08
N ILE A 106 -0.63 12.52 -8.27
CA ILE A 106 -1.55 11.54 -7.70
C ILE A 106 -2.30 10.73 -8.77
N GLU A 107 -2.77 11.36 -9.85
CA GLU A 107 -3.44 10.64 -10.94
C GLU A 107 -2.47 9.69 -11.66
N LYS A 108 -1.25 10.16 -11.96
CA LYS A 108 -0.19 9.32 -12.56
C LYS A 108 0.20 8.16 -11.65
N PHE A 109 0.20 8.37 -10.33
CA PHE A 109 0.43 7.32 -9.34
C PHE A 109 -0.65 6.25 -9.42
N CYS A 110 -1.94 6.65 -9.42
CA CYS A 110 -3.07 5.73 -9.55
C CYS A 110 -3.07 4.97 -10.89
N GLN A 111 -2.74 5.64 -11.99
CA GLN A 111 -2.60 5.01 -13.32
C GLN A 111 -1.52 3.92 -13.30
N ASN A 112 -0.36 4.20 -12.72
CA ASN A 112 0.70 3.20 -12.61
C ASN A 112 0.30 2.04 -11.67
N CYS A 113 -0.37 2.32 -10.54
CA CYS A 113 -0.93 1.28 -9.68
C CYS A 113 -1.87 0.36 -10.45
N GLN A 114 -2.79 0.91 -11.24
CA GLN A 114 -3.69 0.13 -12.08
C GLN A 114 -2.93 -0.69 -13.12
N LYS A 115 -2.00 -0.07 -13.86
CA LYS A 115 -1.19 -0.72 -14.90
C LYS A 115 -0.45 -1.95 -14.38
N ILE A 116 0.19 -1.83 -13.22
CA ILE A 116 0.94 -2.94 -12.60
C ILE A 116 0.07 -3.88 -11.77
N GLY A 117 -1.20 -3.50 -11.53
CA GLY A 117 -2.19 -4.33 -10.86
C GLY A 117 -2.09 -4.28 -9.33
N ILE A 118 -1.75 -3.15 -8.72
CA ILE A 118 -1.92 -2.90 -7.29
C ILE A 118 -3.41 -2.94 -6.96
N ASP A 119 -3.76 -3.49 -5.82
CA ASP A 119 -5.14 -3.71 -5.38
C ASP A 119 -5.66 -2.61 -4.45
N GLY A 120 -4.77 -1.96 -3.71
CA GLY A 120 -5.16 -0.90 -2.77
C GLY A 120 -3.99 -0.09 -2.26
N LEU A 121 -4.35 0.93 -1.48
CA LEU A 121 -3.42 1.87 -0.84
C LEU A 121 -3.71 1.95 0.66
N ILE A 122 -2.67 2.17 1.46
CA ILE A 122 -2.72 2.61 2.85
C ILE A 122 -1.96 3.94 2.89
N ILE A 123 -2.65 5.02 3.25
CA ILE A 123 -2.05 6.36 3.34
C ILE A 123 -2.31 6.88 4.76
N PRO A 124 -1.36 6.66 5.69
CA PRO A 124 -1.58 6.92 7.12
C PRO A 124 -1.88 8.38 7.48
N ASP A 125 -1.41 9.31 6.67
CA ASP A 125 -1.57 10.76 6.83
C ASP A 125 -2.71 11.36 6.00
N LEU A 126 -3.57 10.52 5.38
CA LEU A 126 -4.73 10.97 4.62
C LEU A 126 -5.99 10.92 5.50
N PRO A 127 -6.56 12.07 5.91
CA PRO A 127 -7.81 12.11 6.66
C PRO A 127 -8.99 11.59 5.83
N VAL A 128 -9.97 10.98 6.50
CA VAL A 128 -11.13 10.34 5.85
C VAL A 128 -11.98 11.33 5.06
N ASP A 129 -12.24 12.51 5.62
CA ASP A 129 -12.96 13.60 4.96
C ASP A 129 -12.24 14.11 3.70
N VAL A 130 -10.92 14.35 3.80
CA VAL A 130 -10.08 14.76 2.66
C VAL A 130 -10.07 13.67 1.57
N TYR A 131 -10.05 12.40 1.95
CA TYR A 131 -10.18 11.31 1.00
C TYR A 131 -11.52 11.37 0.25
N HIS A 132 -12.63 11.49 0.96
CA HIS A 132 -13.96 11.51 0.36
C HIS A 132 -14.14 12.70 -0.60
N GLU A 133 -13.67 13.86 -0.21
CA GLU A 133 -13.83 15.08 -1.00
C GLU A 133 -12.93 15.12 -2.24
N ASN A 134 -11.70 14.61 -2.15
CA ASN A 134 -10.68 14.89 -3.16
C ASN A 134 -10.14 13.66 -3.90
N TYR A 135 -10.20 12.47 -3.30
CA TYR A 135 -9.48 11.30 -3.84
C TYR A 135 -10.34 10.08 -4.12
N GLN A 136 -11.50 9.94 -3.48
CA GLN A 136 -12.34 8.75 -3.61
C GLN A 136 -12.68 8.43 -5.05
N SER A 137 -13.24 9.38 -5.80
CA SER A 137 -13.61 9.18 -7.20
C SER A 137 -12.42 8.80 -8.08
N LEU A 138 -11.25 9.35 -7.78
CA LEU A 138 -10.01 9.02 -8.49
C LEU A 138 -9.57 7.59 -8.22
N PHE A 139 -9.56 7.17 -6.96
CA PHE A 139 -9.15 5.82 -6.60
C PHE A 139 -10.11 4.78 -7.13
N GLU A 140 -11.43 5.03 -7.05
CA GLU A 140 -12.46 4.17 -7.64
C GLU A 140 -12.31 4.04 -9.16
N LYS A 141 -12.04 5.15 -9.87
CA LYS A 141 -11.77 5.17 -11.32
C LYS A 141 -10.64 4.19 -11.71
N TYR A 142 -9.62 4.07 -10.87
CA TYR A 142 -8.47 3.18 -11.11
C TYR A 142 -8.58 1.83 -10.41
N GLY A 143 -9.73 1.53 -9.77
CA GLY A 143 -10.00 0.24 -9.12
C GLY A 143 -9.17 -0.01 -7.86
N LEU A 144 -8.70 1.06 -7.21
CA LEU A 144 -7.89 1.02 -5.99
C LEU A 144 -8.77 1.15 -4.76
N TYR A 145 -8.57 0.27 -3.79
CA TYR A 145 -9.13 0.45 -2.45
C TYR A 145 -8.22 1.35 -1.61
N ASN A 146 -8.82 2.23 -0.79
CA ASN A 146 -8.10 2.92 0.27
C ASN A 146 -8.45 2.26 1.61
N MET A 147 -7.44 1.84 2.35
CA MET A 147 -7.59 1.23 3.66
C MET A 147 -7.16 2.23 4.72
N PHE A 148 -8.05 2.52 5.66
CA PHE A 148 -7.76 3.44 6.78
C PHE A 148 -7.28 2.65 7.99
N LEU A 149 -6.26 3.17 8.67
CA LEU A 149 -5.79 2.63 9.93
C LEU A 149 -6.65 3.21 11.06
N ILE A 150 -7.30 2.33 11.83
CA ILE A 150 -8.15 2.72 12.95
C ILE A 150 -7.51 2.20 14.23
N THR A 151 -7.30 3.10 15.19
CA THR A 151 -6.82 2.72 16.52
C THR A 151 -8.01 2.43 17.46
N PRO A 152 -7.82 1.61 18.50
CA PRO A 152 -8.87 1.34 19.50
C PRO A 152 -9.36 2.58 20.25
N GLN A 153 -8.58 3.68 20.24
CA GLN A 153 -8.97 4.94 20.86
C GLN A 153 -9.87 5.80 19.97
N LEU A 154 -9.97 5.51 18.68
CA LEU A 154 -10.90 6.19 17.80
C LEU A 154 -12.31 5.67 18.07
N SER A 155 -13.19 6.54 18.58
CA SER A 155 -14.61 6.21 18.73
C SER A 155 -15.24 5.99 17.35
N LEU A 156 -16.03 4.92 17.19
CA LEU A 156 -16.76 4.60 15.95
C LEU A 156 -17.70 5.71 15.48
N ILE A 157 -18.13 6.63 16.38
CA ILE A 157 -18.94 7.80 16.05
C ILE A 157 -18.17 8.87 15.24
N HIS A 158 -16.84 8.81 15.20
CA HIS A 158 -16.01 9.69 14.37
C HIS A 158 -15.70 9.09 12.99
N ILE A 159 -16.14 7.86 12.74
CA ILE A 159 -16.08 7.21 11.44
C ILE A 159 -17.44 7.49 10.80
N SER A 160 -17.54 8.58 10.03
CA SER A 160 -18.77 8.89 9.31
C SER A 160 -19.17 7.73 8.40
N GLU A 161 -20.45 7.37 8.49
CA GLU A 161 -21.29 6.44 7.73
C GLU A 161 -20.69 5.58 6.60
N PRO A 162 -21.21 4.35 6.39
CA PRO A 162 -20.51 3.25 5.76
C PRO A 162 -20.49 3.37 4.24
N THR A 163 -19.49 4.03 3.72
CA THR A 163 -19.03 3.71 2.38
C THR A 163 -18.08 2.53 2.48
N ARG A 164 -18.32 1.45 1.72
CA ARG A 164 -17.59 0.19 1.60
C ARG A 164 -16.10 0.29 1.96
N GLN A 165 -15.78 0.41 3.22
CA GLN A 165 -14.43 0.42 3.74
C GLN A 165 -14.12 -0.99 4.24
N VAL A 166 -13.05 -1.57 3.76
CA VAL A 166 -12.50 -2.78 4.36
C VAL A 166 -11.83 -2.34 5.66
N LEU A 167 -12.50 -2.60 6.78
CA LEU A 167 -11.90 -2.47 8.11
C LEU A 167 -10.99 -3.69 8.32
N ILE A 168 -9.71 -3.47 8.52
CA ILE A 168 -8.75 -4.49 8.96
C ILE A 168 -8.46 -4.30 10.44
#